data_0dd120ef253badd566f3ed8cbe94fc84
#
_entry.id   0dd120ef253badd566f3ed8cbe94fc84
#
_cell.length_a   1.000
_cell.length_b   1.000
_cell.length_c   1.000
_cell.angle_alpha   90.00
_cell.angle_beta   90.00
_cell.angle_gamma   90.00
#
_symmetry.space_group_name_H-M   'P 1'
#
loop_
_entity.id
_entity.type
_entity.pdbx_description
1 polymer ?
#
loop_
_entity_poly.entity_id
_entity_poly.type
_entity_poly.pdbx_seq_one_letter_code
_entity_poly.pdbx_strand_id
1 'polypeptide(L)'
;VLKRGDAFLHNSPYHGCSHPADHTILVPVMDDQGRHRFTMVAKAHQADCGNSLPTTYMGGARDVYQEGVLIFPAVRVQENYQDIEDIVRMCRMRIRVPEQWWGDYLAEMGAARIGERELMALAAEVGWDTLDAF
;
A
#
# COMPACT_ATOMS: atom_id res chain seq x y z
N VAL A 1 -12.44 11.19 3.11
CA VAL A 1 -12.57 11.52 1.68
C VAL A 1 -11.23 11.30 1.03
N LEU A 2 -11.18 10.59 -0.12
CA LEU A 2 -9.97 10.37 -0.90
C LEU A 2 -9.56 11.66 -1.59
N LYS A 3 -8.25 11.89 -1.71
CA LYS A 3 -7.68 13.06 -2.40
C LYS A 3 -6.53 12.63 -3.30
N ARG A 4 -6.23 13.45 -4.30
CA ARG A 4 -5.00 13.32 -5.09
C ARG A 4 -3.80 13.47 -4.16
N GLY A 5 -2.80 12.58 -4.30
CA GLY A 5 -1.63 12.54 -3.45
C GLY A 5 -1.76 11.71 -2.18
N ASP A 6 -2.96 11.17 -1.88
CA ASP A 6 -3.12 10.16 -0.84
C ASP A 6 -2.48 8.83 -1.28
N ALA A 7 -2.01 8.05 -0.31
CA ALA A 7 -1.72 6.64 -0.48
C ALA A 7 -2.03 5.88 0.81
N PHE A 8 -2.36 4.61 0.67
CA PHE A 8 -2.77 3.75 1.79
C PHE A 8 -1.96 2.47 1.76
N LEU A 9 -1.61 1.97 2.94
CA LEU A 9 -1.00 0.66 3.14
C LEU A 9 -2.05 -0.31 3.70
N HIS A 10 -2.13 -1.48 3.09
CA HIS A 10 -3.05 -2.54 3.49
C HIS A 10 -2.34 -3.90 3.52
N ASN A 11 -2.63 -4.73 4.53
CA ASN A 11 -2.16 -6.11 4.61
C ASN A 11 -3.09 -7.01 5.44
N SER A 12 -4.32 -6.59 5.73
CA SER A 12 -5.20 -7.36 6.59
C SER A 12 -5.72 -8.63 5.90
N PRO A 13 -5.45 -9.84 6.43
CA PRO A 13 -5.95 -11.08 5.86
C PRO A 13 -7.47 -11.24 6.03
N TYR A 14 -8.09 -10.49 6.94
CA TYR A 14 -9.54 -10.48 7.11
C TYR A 14 -10.27 -9.56 6.14
N HIS A 15 -9.52 -8.75 5.36
CA HIS A 15 -10.06 -7.75 4.45
C HIS A 15 -9.42 -7.83 3.05
N GLY A 16 -9.13 -9.04 2.59
CA GLY A 16 -8.75 -9.29 1.20
C GLY A 16 -7.28 -9.55 0.91
N CYS A 17 -6.36 -9.47 1.89
CA CYS A 17 -5.01 -10.00 1.72
C CYS A 17 -4.95 -11.50 1.98
N SER A 18 -4.03 -12.19 1.29
CA SER A 18 -3.82 -13.64 1.51
C SER A 18 -3.16 -13.91 2.86
N HIS A 19 -2.17 -13.08 3.22
CA HIS A 19 -1.48 -13.09 4.50
C HIS A 19 -0.81 -11.72 4.76
N PRO A 20 -0.45 -11.41 6.03
CA PRO A 20 -0.01 -10.05 6.40
C PRO A 20 1.34 -9.63 5.80
N ALA A 21 2.17 -10.56 5.33
CA ALA A 21 3.42 -10.23 4.67
C ALA A 21 3.25 -9.58 3.28
N ASP A 22 2.06 -9.71 2.67
CA ASP A 22 1.71 -9.06 1.42
C ASP A 22 1.32 -7.60 1.66
N HIS A 23 2.30 -6.72 1.78
CA HIS A 23 2.02 -5.30 1.82
C HIS A 23 1.43 -4.85 0.48
N THR A 24 0.39 -4.06 0.56
CA THR A 24 -0.34 -3.57 -0.62
C THR A 24 -0.46 -2.07 -0.52
N ILE A 25 0.16 -1.34 -1.43
CA ILE A 25 -0.01 0.11 -1.59
C ILE A 25 -1.20 0.37 -2.49
N LEU A 26 -2.10 1.22 -2.05
CA LEU A 26 -3.30 1.66 -2.76
C LEU A 26 -3.20 3.17 -3.00
N VAL A 27 -3.19 3.58 -4.26
CA VAL A 27 -3.12 4.98 -4.66
C VAL A 27 -4.40 5.35 -5.42
N PRO A 28 -5.24 6.24 -4.89
CA PRO A 28 -6.43 6.68 -5.59
C PRO A 28 -6.06 7.60 -6.77
N VAL A 29 -6.55 7.27 -7.96
CA VAL A 29 -6.43 8.11 -9.15
C VAL A 29 -7.66 9.02 -9.22
N MET A 30 -7.40 10.32 -9.10
CA MET A 30 -8.44 11.35 -9.04
C MET A 30 -8.44 12.17 -10.33
N ASP A 31 -9.60 12.41 -10.93
CA ASP A 31 -9.72 13.35 -12.04
C ASP A 31 -9.56 14.83 -11.59
N ASP A 32 -9.59 15.75 -12.53
CA ASP A 32 -9.40 17.19 -12.23
C ASP A 32 -10.60 17.82 -11.48
N GLN A 33 -11.73 17.10 -11.40
CA GLN A 33 -12.89 17.48 -10.63
C GLN A 33 -12.89 16.87 -9.22
N GLY A 34 -11.80 16.14 -8.87
CA GLY A 34 -11.65 15.47 -7.58
C GLY A 34 -12.51 14.22 -7.42
N ARG A 35 -12.97 13.61 -8.52
CA ARG A 35 -13.70 12.33 -8.49
C ARG A 35 -12.68 11.19 -8.53
N HIS A 36 -12.89 10.18 -7.71
CA HIS A 36 -12.12 8.94 -7.74
C HIS A 36 -12.51 8.12 -8.96
N ARG A 37 -11.57 7.80 -9.82
CA ARG A 37 -11.79 7.05 -11.07
C ARG A 37 -11.29 5.61 -10.94
N PHE A 38 -10.05 5.44 -10.51
CA PHE A 38 -9.38 4.14 -10.37
C PHE A 38 -8.55 4.11 -9.09
N THR A 39 -8.09 2.92 -8.72
CA THR A 39 -7.08 2.75 -7.68
C THR A 39 -5.90 1.95 -8.24
N MET A 40 -4.72 2.56 -8.24
CA MET A 40 -3.49 1.83 -8.54
C MET A 40 -3.11 0.98 -7.35
N VAL A 41 -2.72 -0.25 -7.62
CA VAL A 41 -2.36 -1.24 -6.60
C VAL A 41 -0.96 -1.76 -6.91
N ALA A 42 -0.06 -1.62 -5.94
CA ALA A 42 1.22 -2.31 -5.93
C ALA A 42 1.26 -3.24 -4.73
N LYS A 43 1.75 -4.45 -4.91
CA LYS A 43 1.78 -5.47 -3.86
C LYS A 43 3.10 -6.21 -3.89
N ALA A 44 3.74 -6.33 -2.73
CA ALA A 44 4.95 -7.10 -2.58
C ALA A 44 4.96 -7.88 -1.26
N HIS A 45 5.63 -9.03 -1.31
CA HIS A 45 5.85 -9.92 -0.20
C HIS A 45 7.04 -9.43 0.62
N GLN A 46 6.82 -9.06 1.87
CA GLN A 46 7.86 -8.51 2.75
C GLN A 46 8.71 -9.62 3.37
N ALA A 47 10.00 -9.36 3.52
CA ALA A 47 10.93 -10.29 4.17
C ALA A 47 10.66 -10.42 5.68
N ASP A 48 10.31 -9.32 6.33
CA ASP A 48 9.85 -9.26 7.73
C ASP A 48 8.80 -8.17 7.87
N CYS A 49 7.73 -8.48 8.56
CA CYS A 49 6.64 -7.54 8.87
C CYS A 49 6.33 -7.49 10.36
N GLY A 50 7.30 -7.88 11.20
CA GLY A 50 7.22 -7.80 12.64
C GLY A 50 6.54 -8.98 13.32
N ASN A 51 6.56 -10.16 12.69
CA ASN A 51 6.04 -11.41 13.25
C ASN A 51 6.66 -11.73 14.63
N SER A 52 5.98 -12.56 15.41
CA SER A 52 6.49 -13.01 16.71
C SER A 52 7.78 -13.85 16.59
N LEU A 53 8.00 -14.51 15.45
CA LEU A 53 9.25 -15.15 15.06
C LEU A 53 9.85 -14.47 13.83
N PRO A 54 11.20 -14.52 13.64
CA PRO A 54 11.84 -13.97 12.44
C PRO A 54 11.51 -14.83 11.21
N THR A 55 10.42 -14.49 10.55
CA THR A 55 9.94 -15.17 9.36
C THR A 55 9.04 -14.22 8.57
N THR A 56 8.86 -14.51 7.28
CA THR A 56 7.94 -13.78 6.42
C THR A 56 6.49 -14.04 6.83
N TYR A 57 6.15 -15.30 7.14
CA TYR A 57 4.84 -15.68 7.66
C TYR A 57 4.97 -16.94 8.54
N MET A 58 4.07 -17.09 9.47
CA MET A 58 4.05 -18.23 10.41
C MET A 58 2.95 -19.22 10.02
N GLY A 59 3.33 -20.30 9.32
CA GLY A 59 2.37 -21.33 8.91
C GLY A 59 1.65 -22.06 10.05
N GLY A 60 2.17 -21.99 11.27
CA GLY A 60 1.55 -22.56 12.48
C GLY A 60 0.69 -21.58 13.28
N ALA A 61 0.64 -20.30 12.91
CA ALA A 61 -0.18 -19.31 13.59
C ALA A 61 -1.67 -19.56 13.32
N ARG A 62 -2.50 -19.44 14.35
CA ARG A 62 -3.95 -19.63 14.26
C ARG A 62 -4.71 -18.36 13.90
N ASP A 63 -4.10 -17.22 14.19
CA ASP A 63 -4.66 -15.89 13.96
C ASP A 63 -3.55 -14.83 13.89
N VAL A 64 -3.90 -13.59 13.53
CA VAL A 64 -2.95 -12.48 13.41
C VAL A 64 -2.32 -12.08 14.75
N TYR A 65 -2.97 -12.33 15.87
CA TYR A 65 -2.42 -12.01 17.19
C TYR A 65 -1.29 -12.95 17.55
N GLN A 66 -1.45 -14.25 17.25
CA GLN A 66 -0.37 -15.24 17.43
C GLN A 66 0.76 -15.00 16.43
N GLU A 67 0.45 -14.63 15.20
CA GLU A 67 1.45 -14.26 14.19
C GLU A 67 2.23 -13.01 14.61
N GLY A 68 1.58 -12.02 15.23
CA GLY A 68 2.21 -10.87 15.87
C GLY A 68 2.57 -9.73 14.92
N VAL A 69 2.15 -9.79 13.69
CA VAL A 69 2.40 -8.81 12.65
C VAL A 69 1.67 -7.49 12.90
N LEU A 70 2.26 -6.37 12.47
CA LEU A 70 1.51 -5.12 12.31
C LEU A 70 0.47 -5.26 11.20
N ILE A 71 -0.79 -5.00 11.55
CA ILE A 71 -1.90 -5.00 10.59
C ILE A 71 -2.25 -3.58 10.18
N PHE A 72 -2.31 -3.35 8.87
CA PHE A 72 -2.68 -2.08 8.24
C PHE A 72 -4.01 -2.24 7.50
N PRO A 73 -5.14 -1.85 8.08
CA PRO A 73 -6.44 -1.93 7.42
C PRO A 73 -6.67 -0.69 6.53
N ALA A 74 -5.94 -0.58 5.42
CA ALA A 74 -5.93 0.59 4.54
C ALA A 74 -5.59 1.89 5.31
N VAL A 75 -4.50 1.86 6.06
CA VAL A 75 -4.01 3.03 6.81
C VAL A 75 -3.41 4.03 5.82
N ARG A 76 -3.80 5.30 5.92
CA ARG A 76 -3.18 6.34 5.10
C ARG A 76 -1.71 6.49 5.48
N VAL A 77 -0.82 6.33 4.49
CA VAL A 77 0.64 6.43 4.64
C VAL A 77 1.23 7.63 3.93
N GLN A 78 0.50 8.19 2.95
CA GLN A 78 0.84 9.50 2.36
C GLN A 78 -0.39 10.40 2.32
N GLU A 79 -0.14 11.69 2.50
CA GLU A 79 -1.06 12.78 2.23
C GLU A 79 -0.34 13.84 1.39
N ASN A 80 -0.95 14.28 0.29
CA ASN A 80 -0.36 15.24 -0.63
C ASN A 80 1.06 14.84 -1.10
N TYR A 81 1.24 13.56 -1.45
CA TYR A 81 2.52 12.94 -1.89
C TYR A 81 3.62 12.93 -0.83
N GLN A 82 3.33 13.22 0.42
CA GLN A 82 4.29 13.21 1.51
C GLN A 82 3.98 12.07 2.47
N ASP A 83 5.01 11.34 2.88
CA ASP A 83 4.88 10.28 3.87
C ASP A 83 4.40 10.82 5.22
N ILE A 84 3.52 10.06 5.87
CA ILE A 84 3.11 10.31 7.25
C ILE A 84 4.19 9.71 8.15
N GLU A 85 5.09 10.55 8.63
CA GLU A 85 6.29 10.14 9.36
C GLU A 85 6.01 9.27 10.58
N ASP A 86 4.89 9.49 11.27
CA ASP A 86 4.51 8.69 12.44
C ASP A 86 4.26 7.23 12.07
N ILE A 87 3.64 6.98 10.92
CA ILE A 87 3.39 5.62 10.42
C ILE A 87 4.70 4.97 9.99
N VAL A 88 5.53 5.68 9.23
CA VAL A 88 6.85 5.19 8.81
C VAL A 88 7.71 4.85 10.03
N ARG A 89 7.76 5.74 11.02
CA ARG A 89 8.52 5.51 12.26
C ARG A 89 8.01 4.30 13.03
N MET A 90 6.70 4.13 13.15
CA MET A 90 6.08 2.97 13.80
C MET A 90 6.49 1.66 13.11
N CYS A 91 6.46 1.62 11.78
CA CYS A 91 6.89 0.45 11.00
C CYS A 91 8.37 0.14 11.23
N ARG A 92 9.25 1.14 11.07
CA ARG A 92 10.69 0.98 11.22
C ARG A 92 11.10 0.54 12.64
N MET A 93 10.35 0.91 13.67
CA MET A 93 10.60 0.49 15.05
C MET A 93 10.10 -0.93 15.34
N ARG A 94 9.13 -1.42 14.59
CA ARG A 94 8.52 -2.74 14.84
C ARG A 94 9.14 -3.85 13.99
N ILE A 95 9.73 -3.52 12.86
CA ILE A 95 10.30 -4.45 11.88
C ILE A 95 11.80 -4.64 12.16
N ARG A 96 12.28 -5.90 12.12
CA ARG A 96 13.67 -6.25 12.47
C ARG A 96 14.70 -5.77 11.46
N VAL A 97 14.28 -5.64 10.18
CA VAL A 97 15.11 -5.21 9.05
C VAL A 97 14.55 -3.90 8.46
N PRO A 98 14.56 -2.80 9.24
CA PRO A 98 13.84 -1.57 8.91
C PRO A 98 14.30 -0.93 7.61
N GLU A 99 15.58 -1.02 7.27
CA GLU A 99 16.11 -0.43 6.04
C GLU A 99 15.69 -1.23 4.80
N GLN A 100 15.60 -2.55 4.89
CA GLN A 100 15.08 -3.39 3.82
C GLN A 100 13.58 -3.09 3.61
N TRP A 101 12.80 -3.09 4.69
CA TRP A 101 11.39 -2.74 4.62
C TRP A 101 11.17 -1.36 4.00
N TRP A 102 12.00 -0.38 4.37
CA TRP A 102 11.92 0.97 3.81
C TRP A 102 12.19 0.99 2.31
N GLY A 103 13.20 0.26 1.85
CA GLY A 103 13.48 0.11 0.41
C GLY A 103 12.33 -0.53 -0.36
N ASP A 104 11.74 -1.58 0.18
CA ASP A 104 10.59 -2.27 -0.42
C ASP A 104 9.34 -1.37 -0.44
N TYR A 105 9.06 -0.66 0.65
CA TYR A 105 7.99 0.34 0.72
C TYR A 105 8.15 1.44 -0.35
N LEU A 106 9.35 1.98 -0.51
CA LEU A 106 9.63 3.01 -1.54
C LEU A 106 9.45 2.44 -2.95
N ALA A 107 9.85 1.21 -3.19
CA ALA A 107 9.68 0.54 -4.48
C ALA A 107 8.21 0.32 -4.83
N GLU A 108 7.41 -0.18 -3.89
CA GLU A 108 5.96 -0.35 -4.06
C GLU A 108 5.24 0.99 -4.26
N MET A 109 5.59 1.99 -3.45
CA MET A 109 5.04 3.35 -3.59
C MET A 109 5.38 3.93 -4.95
N GLY A 110 6.64 3.80 -5.38
CA GLY A 110 7.09 4.25 -6.70
C GLY A 110 6.33 3.56 -7.83
N ALA A 111 6.12 2.25 -7.75
CA ALA A 111 5.36 1.50 -8.74
C ALA A 111 3.90 1.99 -8.84
N ALA A 112 3.21 2.16 -7.71
CA ALA A 112 1.84 2.67 -7.67
C ALA A 112 1.75 4.12 -8.22
N ARG A 113 2.71 4.99 -7.87
CA ARG A 113 2.77 6.38 -8.35
C ARG A 113 3.08 6.48 -9.85
N ILE A 114 3.93 5.60 -10.38
CA ILE A 114 4.15 5.48 -11.82
C ILE A 114 2.84 5.10 -12.50
N GLY A 115 2.13 4.11 -11.99
CA GLY A 115 0.82 3.72 -12.51
C GLY A 115 -0.20 4.86 -12.49
N GLU A 116 -0.30 5.62 -11.39
CA GLU A 116 -1.14 6.82 -11.29
C GLU A 116 -0.80 7.81 -12.42
N ARG A 117 0.48 8.14 -12.59
CA ARG A 117 0.95 9.09 -13.61
C ARG A 117 0.62 8.62 -15.03
N GLU A 118 0.93 7.37 -15.35
CA GLU A 118 0.70 6.82 -16.70
C GLU A 118 -0.81 6.72 -17.01
N LEU A 119 -1.63 6.35 -16.03
CA LEU A 119 -3.09 6.33 -16.21
C LEU A 119 -3.67 7.73 -16.39
N MET A 120 -3.16 8.73 -15.65
CA MET A 120 -3.53 10.13 -15.85
C MET A 120 -3.15 10.64 -17.25
N ALA A 121 -1.95 10.29 -17.74
CA ALA A 121 -1.51 10.63 -19.09
C ALA A 121 -2.42 9.99 -20.16
N LEU A 122 -2.74 8.71 -20.00
CA LEU A 122 -3.65 8.00 -20.89
C LEU A 122 -5.06 8.62 -20.86
N ALA A 123 -5.57 8.99 -19.68
CA ALA A 123 -6.86 9.66 -19.55
C ALA A 123 -6.89 11.02 -20.25
N ALA A 124 -5.77 11.76 -20.25
CA ALA A 124 -5.65 13.01 -20.98
C ALA A 124 -5.68 12.81 -22.51
N GLU A 125 -5.20 11.66 -22.99
CA GLU A 125 -5.19 11.31 -24.40
C GLU A 125 -6.57 10.81 -24.90
N VAL A 126 -7.16 9.82 -24.20
CA VAL A 126 -8.36 9.12 -24.68
C VAL A 126 -9.66 9.52 -23.97
N GLY A 127 -9.57 10.24 -22.86
CA GLY A 127 -10.70 10.64 -22.02
C GLY A 127 -11.12 9.57 -21.00
N TRP A 128 -11.65 10.02 -19.86
CA TRP A 128 -12.09 9.14 -18.77
C TRP A 128 -13.25 8.23 -19.18
N ASP A 129 -14.20 8.75 -19.98
CA ASP A 129 -15.36 7.97 -20.41
C ASP A 129 -14.95 6.77 -21.29
N THR A 130 -13.88 6.92 -22.06
CA THR A 130 -13.30 5.82 -22.82
C THR A 130 -12.69 4.77 -21.88
N LEU A 131 -11.94 5.19 -20.86
CA LEU A 131 -11.32 4.28 -19.90
C LEU A 131 -12.36 3.54 -19.04
N ASP A 132 -13.46 4.21 -18.68
CA ASP A 132 -14.53 3.57 -17.90
C ASP A 132 -15.31 2.52 -18.70
N ALA A 133 -15.22 2.53 -20.04
CA ALA A 133 -15.90 1.57 -20.92
C ALA A 133 -15.13 0.24 -21.10
N PHE A 134 -13.87 0.16 -20.64
CA PHE A 134 -13.01 -1.03 -20.67
C PHE A 134 -12.96 -1.73 -19.31
#